data_b3506b89cc5349ef3f82fb02bda19804
#
_entry.id   b3506b89cc5349ef3f82fb02bda19804
#
_cell.length_a   1.000
_cell.length_b   1.000
_cell.length_c   1.000
_cell.angle_alpha   90.00
_cell.angle_beta   90.00
_cell.angle_gamma   90.00
#
_symmetry.space_group_name_H-M   'P 1'
#
loop_
_entity.id
_entity.type
_entity.pdbx_description
1 polymer ?
#
loop_
_entity_poly.entity_id
_entity_poly.type
_entity_poly.pdbx_seq_one_letter_code
_entity_poly.pdbx_strand_id
1 'polypeptide(L)'
;MSTLRTITAFKSKLAGGGARPNLFEVEIPSFPTAAGTNTWKTGDNQEADTFKFLCKAASLPASVISPVEIPFRGRILKVAGDRTFETWSTTIINDENFMIRNAFETWMQGISKNSNATGATDPSSYMTYALVHQLGRGADGGQSAERNSPAVSGTAVTPLKTYTFFDIFPTNISAIDLSYENTDAIEEYTVDFQVQYWEPGVYTKDNA
;
A
#
# COMPACT_ATOMS: atom_id res chain seq x y z
N MET A 1 -32.18 -18.67 21.94
CA MET A 1 -31.30 -18.68 23.14
C MET A 1 -30.40 -17.46 23.05
N SER A 2 -30.55 -16.53 24.01
CA SER A 2 -29.66 -15.38 24.09
C SER A 2 -28.28 -15.85 24.50
N THR A 3 -27.30 -15.78 23.61
CA THR A 3 -25.90 -16.03 23.94
C THR A 3 -25.44 -14.94 24.89
N LEU A 4 -25.24 -15.29 26.16
CA LEU A 4 -24.67 -14.39 27.15
C LEU A 4 -23.36 -13.78 26.61
N ARG A 5 -23.33 -12.46 26.49
CA ARG A 5 -22.14 -11.70 26.07
C ARG A 5 -21.13 -11.67 27.22
N THR A 6 -20.46 -12.79 27.47
CA THR A 6 -19.43 -12.91 28.50
C THR A 6 -18.06 -12.52 27.89
N ILE A 7 -17.13 -12.11 28.77
CA ILE A 7 -15.75 -11.81 28.37
C ILE A 7 -15.05 -13.06 27.79
N THR A 8 -15.44 -14.25 28.23
CA THR A 8 -14.94 -15.52 27.71
C THR A 8 -15.40 -15.74 26.27
N ALA A 9 -16.69 -15.46 25.97
CA ALA A 9 -17.24 -15.53 24.62
C ALA A 9 -16.57 -14.49 23.70
N PHE A 10 -16.27 -13.29 24.21
CA PHE A 10 -15.52 -12.28 23.49
C PHE A 10 -14.09 -12.75 23.16
N LYS A 11 -13.36 -13.28 24.17
CA LYS A 11 -12.00 -13.81 23.96
C LYS A 11 -11.96 -14.94 22.93
N SER A 12 -12.96 -15.81 22.91
CA SER A 12 -13.03 -16.93 21.94
C SER A 12 -13.28 -16.45 20.51
N LYS A 13 -13.92 -15.28 20.34
CA LYS A 13 -14.17 -14.67 19.02
C LYS A 13 -13.01 -13.81 18.52
N LEU A 14 -12.16 -13.34 19.42
CA LEU A 14 -10.98 -12.54 19.08
C LEU A 14 -9.80 -13.45 18.78
N ALA A 15 -9.85 -14.16 17.66
CA ALA A 15 -8.76 -15.04 17.22
C ALA A 15 -7.44 -14.26 17.13
N GLY A 16 -6.36 -14.84 17.63
CA GLY A 16 -5.01 -14.25 17.56
C GLY A 16 -4.82 -12.92 18.31
N GLY A 17 -5.84 -12.42 19.02
CA GLY A 17 -5.79 -11.13 19.73
C GLY A 17 -6.05 -9.93 18.86
N GLY A 18 -6.60 -10.11 17.65
CA GLY A 18 -6.91 -9.09 16.66
C GLY A 18 -5.72 -8.67 15.79
N ALA A 19 -6.01 -8.17 14.60
CA ALA A 19 -5.00 -7.60 13.71
C ALA A 19 -4.44 -6.30 14.31
N ARG A 20 -3.15 -6.09 14.14
CA ARG A 20 -2.46 -4.91 14.67
C ARG A 20 -1.99 -4.00 13.55
N PRO A 21 -2.23 -2.68 13.64
CA PRO A 21 -1.88 -1.75 12.57
C PRO A 21 -0.37 -1.56 12.36
N ASN A 22 0.45 -1.94 13.33
CA ASN A 22 1.92 -1.87 13.22
C ASN A 22 2.55 -3.12 12.60
N LEU A 23 1.75 -4.11 12.20
CA LEU A 23 2.22 -5.32 11.54
C LEU A 23 1.73 -5.31 10.10
N PHE A 24 2.48 -4.65 9.25
CA PHE A 24 2.19 -4.54 7.83
C PHE A 24 3.48 -4.53 7.01
N GLU A 25 3.34 -4.80 5.74
CA GLU A 25 4.41 -4.70 4.74
C GLU A 25 3.82 -4.12 3.46
N VAL A 26 4.58 -3.24 2.82
CA VAL A 26 4.20 -2.63 1.53
C VAL A 26 5.22 -3.04 0.49
N GLU A 27 4.75 -3.50 -0.65
CA GLU A 27 5.60 -3.92 -1.76
C GLU A 27 5.16 -3.26 -3.06
N ILE A 28 6.13 -2.74 -3.81
CA ILE A 28 5.98 -2.38 -5.22
C ILE A 28 6.94 -3.30 -5.97
N PRO A 29 6.45 -4.39 -6.60
CA PRO A 29 7.33 -5.41 -7.17
C PRO A 29 8.16 -4.94 -8.34
N SER A 30 7.65 -4.00 -9.11
CA SER A 30 8.36 -3.44 -10.27
C SER A 30 7.90 -2.03 -10.57
N PHE A 31 8.82 -1.19 -11.02
CA PHE A 31 8.48 0.10 -11.60
C PHE A 31 8.18 -0.04 -13.10
N PRO A 32 7.34 0.85 -13.63
CA PRO A 32 7.01 0.84 -15.05
C PRO A 32 8.19 1.31 -15.90
N THR A 33 8.13 1.01 -17.20
CA THR A 33 9.21 1.33 -18.15
C THR A 33 9.54 2.82 -18.25
N ALA A 34 8.54 3.69 -18.04
CA ALA A 34 8.73 5.13 -18.02
C ALA A 34 9.64 5.61 -16.89
N ALA A 35 9.72 4.87 -15.77
CA ALA A 35 10.63 5.17 -14.65
C ALA A 35 12.10 4.78 -14.95
N GLY A 36 12.38 4.15 -16.09
CA GLY A 36 13.71 3.66 -16.45
C GLY A 36 13.98 2.23 -15.97
N THR A 37 14.69 1.47 -16.77
CA THR A 37 14.86 0.02 -16.57
C THR A 37 15.77 -0.36 -15.40
N ASN A 38 16.53 0.59 -14.83
CA ASN A 38 17.48 0.33 -13.75
C ASN A 38 17.17 1.10 -12.45
N THR A 39 16.00 1.72 -12.35
CA THR A 39 15.67 2.61 -11.24
C THR A 39 15.06 1.86 -10.06
N TRP A 40 14.50 0.68 -10.30
CA TRP A 40 13.88 -0.15 -9.28
C TRP A 40 14.32 -1.60 -9.45
N LYS A 41 15.14 -2.08 -8.54
CA LYS A 41 15.70 -3.42 -8.56
C LYS A 41 15.12 -4.26 -7.44
N THR A 42 14.97 -5.54 -7.70
CA THR A 42 14.57 -6.55 -6.72
C THR A 42 15.80 -7.37 -6.30
N GLY A 43 15.94 -7.60 -5.01
CA GLY A 43 17.06 -8.34 -4.40
C GLY A 43 17.42 -7.75 -3.06
N ASP A 44 18.28 -8.44 -2.31
CA ASP A 44 18.72 -7.99 -0.98
C ASP A 44 19.39 -6.61 -1.07
N ASN A 45 18.96 -5.68 -0.23
CA ASN A 45 19.44 -4.29 -0.18
C ASN A 45 19.25 -3.49 -1.49
N GLN A 46 18.33 -3.89 -2.35
CA GLN A 46 17.91 -3.11 -3.51
C GLN A 46 16.68 -2.24 -3.17
N GLU A 47 16.28 -1.37 -4.12
CA GLU A 47 15.22 -0.39 -3.90
C GLU A 47 13.91 -1.01 -3.44
N ALA A 48 13.49 -2.11 -4.06
CA ALA A 48 12.23 -2.80 -3.74
C ALA A 48 12.25 -3.40 -2.33
N ASP A 49 13.36 -4.01 -1.92
CA ASP A 49 13.53 -4.58 -0.59
C ASP A 49 13.65 -3.48 0.47
N THR A 50 14.47 -2.46 0.21
CA THR A 50 14.64 -1.32 1.11
C THR A 50 13.33 -0.58 1.34
N PHE A 51 12.49 -0.42 0.32
CA PHE A 51 11.17 0.21 0.43
C PHE A 51 10.25 -0.52 1.42
N LYS A 52 10.25 -1.86 1.43
CA LYS A 52 9.45 -2.65 2.37
C LYS A 52 9.76 -2.30 3.83
N PHE A 53 11.03 -2.08 4.14
CA PHE A 53 11.49 -1.76 5.50
C PHE A 53 11.36 -0.29 5.86
N LEU A 54 11.56 0.62 4.90
CA LEU A 54 11.52 2.06 5.15
C LEU A 54 10.11 2.67 5.02
N CYS A 55 9.13 1.93 4.53
CA CYS A 55 7.73 2.37 4.54
C CYS A 55 7.19 2.34 5.98
N LYS A 56 7.21 3.51 6.64
CA LYS A 56 6.80 3.70 8.03
C LYS A 56 5.29 3.61 8.23
N ALA A 57 4.53 4.14 7.28
CA ALA A 57 3.08 4.17 7.34
C ALA A 57 2.46 4.02 5.96
N ALA A 58 1.37 3.28 5.90
CA ALA A 58 0.52 3.15 4.74
C ALA A 58 -0.93 2.96 5.18
N SER A 59 -1.87 3.43 4.38
CA SER A 59 -3.29 3.20 4.62
C SER A 59 -3.76 1.95 3.89
N LEU A 60 -4.72 1.25 4.48
CA LEU A 60 -5.49 0.26 3.73
C LEU A 60 -6.47 0.98 2.81
N PRO A 61 -6.79 0.40 1.65
CA PRO A 61 -7.55 1.10 0.63
C PRO A 61 -8.99 1.39 1.06
N ALA A 62 -9.45 2.60 0.78
CA ALA A 62 -10.84 2.99 0.91
C ALA A 62 -11.53 2.98 -0.46
N SER A 63 -12.81 2.69 -0.47
CA SER A 63 -13.65 2.85 -1.66
C SER A 63 -15.01 3.41 -1.25
N VAL A 64 -15.56 4.27 -2.06
CA VAL A 64 -16.85 4.91 -1.82
C VAL A 64 -17.80 4.58 -2.95
N ILE A 65 -19.04 4.22 -2.62
CA ILE A 65 -20.14 4.09 -3.57
C ILE A 65 -21.08 5.26 -3.32
N SER A 66 -21.13 6.19 -4.25
CA SER A 66 -22.03 7.35 -4.13
C SER A 66 -23.47 6.93 -4.41
N PRO A 67 -24.44 7.33 -3.58
CA PRO A 67 -25.85 7.06 -3.86
C PRO A 67 -26.37 8.00 -4.94
N VAL A 68 -27.17 7.45 -5.88
CA VAL A 68 -27.98 8.23 -6.80
C VAL A 68 -29.33 8.47 -6.15
N GLU A 69 -29.73 9.73 -6.05
CA GLU A 69 -30.98 10.13 -5.40
C GLU A 69 -32.09 10.36 -6.47
N ILE A 70 -33.16 9.58 -6.36
CA ILE A 70 -34.31 9.66 -7.24
C ILE A 70 -35.51 10.22 -6.46
N PRO A 71 -35.96 11.45 -6.72
CA PRO A 71 -37.13 12.01 -6.04
C PRO A 71 -38.42 11.35 -6.54
N PHE A 72 -39.24 10.89 -5.60
CA PHE A 72 -40.57 10.34 -5.88
C PHE A 72 -41.60 10.79 -4.84
N ARG A 73 -42.58 11.59 -5.25
CA ARG A 73 -43.75 12.02 -4.46
C ARG A 73 -43.41 12.48 -3.04
N GLY A 74 -42.41 13.36 -2.89
CA GLY A 74 -41.98 13.90 -1.58
C GLY A 74 -41.05 13.00 -0.76
N ARG A 75 -40.58 11.86 -1.34
CA ARG A 75 -39.55 10.97 -0.78
C ARG A 75 -38.41 10.84 -1.74
N ILE A 76 -37.21 10.59 -1.23
CA ILE A 76 -36.04 10.31 -2.00
C ILE A 76 -35.74 8.82 -1.91
N LEU A 77 -35.71 8.13 -3.05
CA LEU A 77 -35.19 6.78 -3.18
C LEU A 77 -33.69 6.87 -3.46
N LYS A 78 -32.87 6.20 -2.64
CA LYS A 78 -31.43 6.11 -2.85
C LYS A 78 -31.08 4.78 -3.51
N VAL A 79 -30.41 4.84 -4.65
CA VAL A 79 -29.92 3.68 -5.40
C VAL A 79 -28.39 3.75 -5.42
N ALA A 80 -27.72 2.60 -5.45
CA ALA A 80 -26.26 2.55 -5.57
C ALA A 80 -25.82 3.14 -6.91
N GLY A 81 -24.87 4.06 -6.85
CA GLY A 81 -24.23 4.66 -8.02
C GLY A 81 -22.82 4.11 -8.24
N ASP A 82 -21.97 4.90 -8.83
CA ASP A 82 -20.61 4.51 -9.21
C ASP A 82 -19.67 4.42 -7.99
N ARG A 83 -18.71 3.51 -8.08
CA ARG A 83 -17.65 3.34 -7.10
C ARG A 83 -16.45 4.21 -7.44
N THR A 84 -15.92 4.90 -6.46
CA THR A 84 -14.68 5.68 -6.55
C THR A 84 -13.66 5.18 -5.55
N PHE A 85 -12.39 5.32 -5.91
CA PHE A 85 -11.25 4.95 -5.07
C PHE A 85 -10.50 6.20 -4.67
N GLU A 86 -10.09 6.26 -3.40
CA GLU A 86 -9.35 7.39 -2.86
C GLU A 86 -7.86 7.26 -3.17
N THR A 87 -7.17 8.39 -3.12
CA THR A 87 -5.71 8.46 -3.21
C THR A 87 -5.07 7.64 -2.10
N TRP A 88 -4.05 6.88 -2.44
CA TRP A 88 -3.29 6.07 -1.49
C TRP A 88 -2.00 6.78 -1.10
N SER A 89 -1.81 7.01 0.19
CA SER A 89 -0.64 7.71 0.74
C SER A 89 0.25 6.75 1.51
N THR A 90 1.56 6.87 1.30
CA THR A 90 2.61 6.15 2.04
C THR A 90 3.60 7.14 2.64
N THR A 91 4.01 6.92 3.89
CA THR A 91 5.09 7.69 4.53
C THR A 91 6.35 6.85 4.57
N ILE A 92 7.44 7.40 4.12
CA ILE A 92 8.72 6.71 3.91
C ILE A 92 9.79 7.43 4.72
N ILE A 93 10.61 6.64 5.43
CA ILE A 93 11.83 7.14 6.08
C ILE A 93 12.88 7.33 4.99
N ASN A 94 13.51 8.51 4.95
CA ASN A 94 14.55 8.78 3.97
C ASN A 94 15.86 8.11 4.40
N ASP A 95 16.50 7.43 3.45
CA ASP A 95 17.84 6.85 3.63
C ASP A 95 18.93 7.85 3.23
N GLU A 96 20.15 7.73 3.77
CA GLU A 96 21.27 8.61 3.46
C GLU A 96 21.65 8.62 1.97
N ASN A 97 21.33 7.55 1.25
CA ASN A 97 21.60 7.43 -0.19
C ASN A 97 20.50 8.03 -1.07
N PHE A 98 19.36 8.44 -0.49
CA PHE A 98 18.18 8.92 -1.21
C PHE A 98 17.68 7.95 -2.30
N MET A 99 17.96 6.66 -2.14
CA MET A 99 17.74 5.65 -3.15
C MET A 99 16.27 5.56 -3.58
N ILE A 100 15.37 5.44 -2.59
CA ILE A 100 13.93 5.32 -2.83
C ILE A 100 13.35 6.64 -3.36
N ARG A 101 13.76 7.77 -2.80
CA ARG A 101 13.29 9.08 -3.24
C ARG A 101 13.69 9.35 -4.69
N ASN A 102 14.95 9.08 -5.06
CA ASN A 102 15.43 9.20 -6.43
C ASN A 102 14.64 8.31 -7.40
N ALA A 103 14.25 7.11 -6.97
CA ALA A 103 13.45 6.21 -7.78
C ALA A 103 12.07 6.80 -8.08
N PHE A 104 11.37 7.36 -7.08
CA PHE A 104 10.07 8.02 -7.28
C PHE A 104 10.18 9.30 -8.08
N GLU A 105 11.21 10.12 -7.86
CA GLU A 105 11.45 11.33 -8.66
C GLU A 105 11.70 10.97 -10.14
N THR A 106 12.46 9.90 -10.40
CA THR A 106 12.69 9.42 -11.76
C THR A 106 11.40 8.90 -12.40
N TRP A 107 10.55 8.22 -11.63
CA TRP A 107 9.24 7.80 -12.11
C TRP A 107 8.35 8.99 -12.48
N MET A 108 8.26 9.99 -11.62
CA MET A 108 7.51 11.22 -11.94
C MET A 108 8.06 11.95 -13.16
N GLN A 109 9.38 12.01 -13.32
CA GLN A 109 10.01 12.57 -14.52
C GLN A 109 9.71 11.76 -15.79
N GLY A 110 9.56 10.45 -15.67
CA GLY A 110 9.12 9.59 -16.77
C GLY A 110 7.68 9.91 -17.22
N ILE A 111 6.81 10.25 -16.26
CA ILE A 111 5.43 10.67 -16.54
C ILE A 111 5.40 12.07 -17.17
N SER A 112 6.14 13.02 -16.58
CA SER A 112 6.22 14.40 -17.06
C SER A 112 7.58 15.02 -16.72
N LYS A 113 8.37 15.30 -17.74
CA LYS A 113 9.71 15.89 -17.56
C LYS A 113 9.62 17.34 -17.08
N ASN A 114 10.40 17.66 -16.04
CA ASN A 114 10.43 19.01 -15.49
C ASN A 114 10.91 20.09 -16.49
N SER A 115 11.72 19.70 -17.48
CA SER A 115 12.33 20.66 -18.41
C SER A 115 11.40 21.12 -19.55
N ASN A 116 10.51 20.25 -20.04
CA ASN A 116 9.73 20.51 -21.23
C ASN A 116 8.32 19.92 -21.21
N ALA A 117 7.91 19.36 -20.07
CA ALA A 117 6.61 18.69 -19.85
C ALA A 117 6.30 17.55 -20.84
N THR A 118 7.30 17.03 -21.54
CA THR A 118 7.13 15.80 -22.35
C THR A 118 7.26 14.58 -21.46
N GLY A 119 6.56 13.51 -21.76
CA GLY A 119 6.60 12.28 -20.98
C GLY A 119 5.94 11.10 -21.66
N ALA A 120 5.70 10.07 -20.92
CA ALA A 120 5.00 8.89 -21.38
C ALA A 120 3.54 9.22 -21.72
N THR A 121 3.11 8.89 -22.93
CA THR A 121 1.74 9.11 -23.39
C THR A 121 0.85 7.87 -23.21
N ASP A 122 1.47 6.70 -23.12
CA ASP A 122 0.77 5.44 -22.93
C ASP A 122 0.66 5.13 -21.43
N PRO A 123 -0.57 5.03 -20.88
CA PRO A 123 -0.80 4.68 -19.47
C PRO A 123 -0.08 3.40 -19.03
N SER A 124 -0.07 2.36 -19.84
CA SER A 124 0.59 1.09 -19.54
C SER A 124 2.10 1.24 -19.32
N SER A 125 2.72 2.29 -19.82
CA SER A 125 4.15 2.56 -19.69
C SER A 125 4.54 3.23 -18.37
N TYR A 126 3.59 3.88 -17.66
CA TYR A 126 3.86 4.59 -16.40
C TYR A 126 3.04 4.10 -15.20
N MET A 127 2.10 3.20 -15.39
CA MET A 127 1.33 2.58 -14.32
C MET A 127 1.93 1.24 -13.90
N THR A 128 1.75 0.89 -12.64
CA THR A 128 2.16 -0.40 -12.07
C THR A 128 1.18 -0.85 -10.99
N TYR A 129 1.53 -1.88 -10.24
CA TYR A 129 0.72 -2.36 -9.12
C TYR A 129 1.53 -2.37 -7.82
N ALA A 130 0.83 -2.28 -6.69
CA ALA A 130 1.40 -2.41 -5.38
C ALA A 130 0.64 -3.42 -4.54
N LEU A 131 1.31 -3.97 -3.54
CA LEU A 131 0.77 -4.91 -2.58
C LEU A 131 0.88 -4.34 -1.18
N VAL A 132 -0.18 -4.46 -0.39
CA VAL A 132 -0.17 -4.17 1.04
C VAL A 132 -0.56 -5.43 1.79
N HIS A 133 0.35 -5.90 2.61
CA HIS A 133 0.20 -7.11 3.40
C HIS A 133 -0.08 -6.75 4.86
N GLN A 134 -1.18 -7.23 5.40
CA GLN A 134 -1.41 -7.22 6.84
C GLN A 134 -0.80 -8.48 7.43
N LEU A 135 0.16 -8.32 8.33
CA LEU A 135 0.87 -9.41 8.96
C LEU A 135 0.22 -9.80 10.29
N GLY A 136 0.44 -11.04 10.68
CA GLY A 136 0.01 -11.60 11.96
C GLY A 136 1.10 -11.51 13.03
N ARG A 137 0.74 -11.92 14.24
CA ARG A 137 1.68 -12.00 15.39
C ARG A 137 2.43 -13.34 15.48
N GLY A 138 2.31 -14.20 14.48
CA GLY A 138 3.09 -15.42 14.36
C GLY A 138 4.59 -15.13 14.28
N ALA A 139 5.42 -16.12 14.50
CA ALA A 139 6.88 -15.96 14.45
C ALA A 139 7.36 -15.42 13.09
N ASP A 140 6.61 -15.75 12.02
CA ASP A 140 6.92 -15.38 10.65
C ASP A 140 5.91 -14.36 10.07
N GLY A 141 5.19 -13.60 10.92
CA GLY A 141 4.16 -12.66 10.46
C GLY A 141 2.85 -13.30 10.01
N GLY A 142 2.76 -14.64 10.06
CA GLY A 142 1.59 -15.41 9.65
C GLY A 142 0.43 -15.41 10.64
N GLN A 143 -0.57 -16.23 10.41
CA GLN A 143 -1.73 -16.37 11.29
C GLN A 143 -1.33 -16.98 12.63
N SER A 144 -2.02 -16.60 13.70
CA SER A 144 -1.73 -17.09 15.05
C SER A 144 -1.91 -18.61 15.24
N ALA A 145 -2.64 -19.27 14.35
CA ALA A 145 -2.76 -20.74 14.35
C ALA A 145 -1.44 -21.44 13.96
N GLU A 146 -0.59 -20.78 13.19
CA GLU A 146 0.71 -21.31 12.75
C GLU A 146 1.83 -21.06 13.78
N ARG A 147 1.50 -20.37 14.86
CA ARG A 147 2.43 -20.01 15.94
C ARG A 147 3.14 -21.20 16.59
N ASN A 148 2.55 -22.39 16.51
CA ASN A 148 3.09 -23.62 17.07
C ASN A 148 3.83 -24.47 16.01
N SER A 149 3.86 -24.04 14.75
CA SER A 149 4.71 -24.68 13.76
C SER A 149 6.13 -24.18 13.93
N PRO A 150 7.13 -25.06 14.04
CA PRO A 150 8.51 -24.62 14.05
C PRO A 150 8.76 -23.86 12.75
N ALA A 151 9.35 -22.67 12.88
CA ALA A 151 9.76 -21.87 11.71
C ALA A 151 10.63 -22.74 10.80
N VAL A 152 10.11 -23.11 9.65
CA VAL A 152 10.87 -23.78 8.60
C VAL A 152 11.61 -22.67 7.88
N SER A 153 12.91 -22.60 8.11
CA SER A 153 13.79 -21.64 7.44
C SER A 153 13.52 -21.65 5.92
N GLY A 154 13.10 -20.52 5.37
CA GLY A 154 12.84 -20.36 3.95
C GLY A 154 11.39 -20.52 3.49
N THR A 155 10.43 -20.69 4.40
CA THR A 155 9.01 -20.69 4.04
C THR A 155 8.51 -19.26 3.91
N ALA A 156 7.90 -18.92 2.77
CA ALA A 156 7.29 -17.62 2.55
C ALA A 156 6.21 -17.36 3.61
N VAL A 157 6.29 -16.20 4.25
CA VAL A 157 5.31 -15.75 5.25
C VAL A 157 3.94 -15.61 4.59
N THR A 158 2.91 -16.24 5.16
CA THR A 158 1.54 -16.09 4.68
C THR A 158 0.87 -14.94 5.44
N PRO A 159 0.63 -13.78 4.83
CA PRO A 159 -0.01 -12.66 5.48
C PRO A 159 -1.46 -12.97 5.86
N LEU A 160 -2.00 -12.28 6.86
CA LEU A 160 -3.42 -12.41 7.26
C LEU A 160 -4.35 -11.97 6.12
N LYS A 161 -3.97 -10.91 5.44
CA LYS A 161 -4.70 -10.33 4.33
C LYS A 161 -3.74 -9.56 3.43
N THR A 162 -3.94 -9.68 2.13
CA THR A 162 -3.24 -8.89 1.12
C THR A 162 -4.26 -8.06 0.37
N TYR A 163 -3.88 -6.86 0.01
CA TYR A 163 -4.61 -5.99 -0.92
C TYR A 163 -3.68 -5.66 -2.08
N THR A 164 -4.18 -5.83 -3.29
CA THR A 164 -3.49 -5.43 -4.51
C THR A 164 -4.12 -4.16 -5.04
N PHE A 165 -3.30 -3.13 -5.22
CA PHE A 165 -3.67 -1.88 -5.87
C PHE A 165 -3.25 -1.97 -7.32
N PHE A 166 -4.15 -1.67 -8.23
CA PHE A 166 -3.90 -1.75 -9.66
C PHE A 166 -3.79 -0.36 -10.28
N ASP A 167 -2.93 -0.28 -11.29
CA ASP A 167 -2.72 0.89 -12.12
C ASP A 167 -2.41 2.14 -11.28
N ILE A 168 -1.46 1.98 -10.36
CA ILE A 168 -0.99 3.07 -9.51
C ILE A 168 0.08 3.89 -10.22
N PHE A 169 0.10 5.17 -9.94
CA PHE A 169 1.18 6.08 -10.30
C PHE A 169 1.32 7.20 -9.27
N PRO A 170 2.53 7.73 -9.01
CA PRO A 170 2.74 8.79 -8.05
C PRO A 170 2.21 10.12 -8.60
N THR A 171 1.50 10.86 -7.75
CA THR A 171 0.97 12.19 -8.06
C THR A 171 1.64 13.29 -7.26
N ASN A 172 2.19 12.95 -6.09
CA ASN A 172 2.84 13.91 -5.22
C ASN A 172 3.96 13.23 -4.44
N ILE A 173 5.08 13.92 -4.29
CA ILE A 173 6.14 13.62 -3.32
C ILE A 173 6.27 14.86 -2.44
N SER A 174 6.06 14.69 -1.14
CA SER A 174 6.10 15.82 -0.22
C SER A 174 7.50 16.43 -0.11
N ALA A 175 7.56 17.71 0.26
CA ALA A 175 8.80 18.35 0.66
C ALA A 175 9.36 17.72 1.94
N ILE A 176 10.67 17.85 2.11
CA ILE A 176 11.39 17.57 3.36
C ILE A 176 11.88 18.91 3.89
N ASP A 177 11.50 19.27 5.11
CA ASP A 177 11.93 20.48 5.76
C ASP A 177 13.33 20.29 6.38
N LEU A 178 14.30 21.06 5.92
CA LEU A 178 15.67 21.02 6.44
C LEU A 178 15.89 22.17 7.41
N SER A 179 16.36 21.88 8.63
CA SER A 179 16.66 22.86 9.66
C SER A 179 17.88 22.45 10.49
N TYR A 180 18.79 23.38 10.74
CA TYR A 180 19.94 23.17 11.63
C TYR A 180 19.53 22.92 13.09
N GLU A 181 18.30 23.25 13.46
CA GLU A 181 17.79 23.08 14.83
C GLU A 181 17.30 21.65 15.11
N ASN A 182 17.02 20.86 14.07
CA ASN A 182 16.53 19.50 14.17
C ASN A 182 17.70 18.51 14.17
N THR A 183 18.31 18.29 15.32
CA THR A 183 19.49 17.42 15.44
C THR A 183 19.15 15.94 15.67
N ASP A 184 17.96 15.63 16.19
CA ASP A 184 17.55 14.28 16.59
C ASP A 184 16.35 13.73 15.81
N ALA A 185 16.08 14.27 14.62
CA ALA A 185 14.98 13.81 13.76
C ALA A 185 15.52 13.12 12.50
N ILE A 186 14.91 12.01 12.13
CA ILE A 186 15.14 11.36 10.85
C ILE A 186 14.17 11.96 9.83
N GLU A 187 14.66 12.23 8.64
CA GLU A 187 13.83 12.74 7.55
C GLU A 187 12.78 11.75 7.11
N GLU A 188 11.56 12.25 6.93
CA GLU A 188 10.43 11.48 6.43
C GLU A 188 9.73 12.28 5.32
N TYR A 189 9.19 11.57 4.34
CA TYR A 189 8.39 12.17 3.29
C TYR A 189 7.21 11.27 2.93
N THR A 190 6.20 11.88 2.35
CA THR A 190 4.98 11.17 1.91
C THR A 190 4.94 11.12 0.40
N VAL A 191 4.55 9.97 -0.13
CA VAL A 191 4.26 9.78 -1.54
C VAL A 191 2.78 9.43 -1.68
N ASP A 192 2.08 10.22 -2.49
CA ASP A 192 0.67 10.00 -2.81
C ASP A 192 0.54 9.37 -4.19
N PHE A 193 -0.23 8.30 -4.24
CA PHE A 193 -0.50 7.55 -5.47
C PHE A 193 -1.97 7.67 -5.85
N GLN A 194 -2.23 7.91 -7.12
CA GLN A 194 -3.55 7.66 -7.68
C GLN A 194 -3.70 6.17 -7.93
N VAL A 195 -4.87 5.62 -7.60
CA VAL A 195 -5.22 4.22 -7.73
C VAL A 195 -6.46 4.10 -8.62
N GLN A 196 -6.43 3.23 -9.61
CA GLN A 196 -7.62 2.99 -10.45
C GLN A 196 -8.63 2.12 -9.71
N TYR A 197 -8.16 1.02 -9.15
CA TYR A 197 -8.98 0.13 -8.33
C TYR A 197 -8.09 -0.76 -7.46
N TRP A 198 -8.69 -1.44 -6.50
CA TRP A 198 -7.99 -2.42 -5.68
C TRP A 198 -8.85 -3.67 -5.47
N GLU A 199 -8.18 -4.78 -5.25
CA GLU A 199 -8.83 -6.06 -4.93
C GLU A 199 -8.17 -6.72 -3.71
N PRO A 200 -8.98 -7.44 -2.91
CA PRO A 200 -8.43 -8.25 -1.84
C PRO A 200 -7.87 -9.55 -2.43
N GLY A 201 -6.58 -9.80 -2.26
CA GLY A 201 -5.88 -10.99 -2.75
C GLY A 201 -4.50 -10.64 -3.29
N VAL A 202 -3.72 -11.66 -3.59
CA VAL A 202 -2.43 -11.52 -4.27
C VAL A 202 -2.69 -11.54 -5.78
N TYR A 203 -2.10 -10.59 -6.49
CA TYR A 203 -2.13 -10.58 -7.95
C TYR A 203 -1.35 -11.79 -8.51
N THR A 204 -2.04 -12.64 -9.25
CA THR A 204 -1.41 -13.64 -10.10
C THR A 204 -1.66 -13.25 -11.56
N LYS A 205 -0.60 -13.11 -12.34
CA LYS A 205 -0.64 -12.65 -13.73
C LYS A 205 -1.52 -13.51 -14.67
N ASP A 206 -2.02 -14.63 -14.14
CA ASP A 206 -2.84 -15.58 -14.90
C ASP A 206 -4.35 -15.27 -14.87
N ASN A 207 -4.77 -14.19 -14.19
CA ASN A 207 -6.18 -13.79 -14.05
C ASN A 207 -6.52 -12.48 -14.82
N ALA A 208 -5.66 -12.05 -15.75
CA ALA A 208 -5.88 -10.86 -16.57
C ALA A 208 -6.26 -11.22 -18.00
#